data_30c7dc08b4aafda414eec1c2364235b5
#
_entry.id   30c7dc08b4aafda414eec1c2364235b5
#
_cell.length_a   1.000
_cell.length_b   1.000
_cell.length_c   1.000
_cell.angle_alpha   90.00
_cell.angle_beta   90.00
_cell.angle_gamma   90.00
#
_symmetry.space_group_name_H-M   'P 1'
#
loop_
_entity.id
_entity.type
_entity.pdbx_description
1 polymer ?
#
loop_
_entity_poly.entity_id
_entity_poly.type
_entity_poly.pdbx_seq_one_letter_code
_entity_poly.pdbx_strand_id
1 'polypeptide(L)'
;SVSASCKITQKPYPTAADFAAVRALTPGEITLQQYIEGYIVSDPDSKNVVSSPQTQQFFFDRGENDRTAYIESLDGKWGFCLKFASSEDNTPARFSKVRLSLNGATLEKKNSPECYTITGLTAANILETSTPDEFKIPVKTKTIGELTDDDIFTLVSVTNLEIMCKDGAYTNCTDGYSFKDNINPIGTATAPRWDVAPLMCYD
;
A
#
# COMPACT_ATOMS: atom_id res chain seq x y z
N SER A 1 -34.44 -20.18 41.15
CA SER A 1 -33.99 -20.01 39.77
C SER A 1 -32.79 -19.04 39.75
N VAL A 2 -31.64 -19.53 39.44
CA VAL A 2 -30.42 -18.70 39.30
C VAL A 2 -30.41 -18.17 37.89
N SER A 3 -30.75 -16.90 37.71
CA SER A 3 -30.53 -16.23 36.43
C SER A 3 -29.06 -15.85 36.34
N ALA A 4 -28.28 -16.61 35.59
CA ALA A 4 -26.95 -16.21 35.22
C ALA A 4 -27.06 -15.09 34.21
N SER A 5 -26.83 -13.85 34.64
CA SER A 5 -26.65 -12.72 33.71
C SER A 5 -25.27 -12.86 33.05
N CYS A 6 -25.23 -13.31 31.82
CA CYS A 6 -24.02 -13.21 30.98
C CYS A 6 -23.77 -11.74 30.70
N LYS A 7 -22.78 -11.15 31.39
CA LYS A 7 -22.22 -9.87 31.00
C LYS A 7 -21.31 -10.08 29.80
N ILE A 8 -21.83 -9.84 28.62
CA ILE A 8 -20.97 -9.74 27.42
C ILE A 8 -20.26 -8.40 27.50
N THR A 9 -18.98 -8.44 27.84
CA THR A 9 -18.14 -7.26 27.75
C THR A 9 -17.79 -7.05 26.29
N GLN A 10 -18.58 -6.24 25.60
CA GLN A 10 -18.19 -5.80 24.25
C GLN A 10 -17.03 -4.84 24.36
N LYS A 11 -15.93 -5.14 23.65
CA LYS A 11 -14.92 -4.13 23.40
C LYS A 11 -15.57 -2.98 22.64
N PRO A 12 -15.38 -1.72 23.07
CA PRO A 12 -15.89 -0.59 22.30
C PRO A 12 -15.33 -0.62 20.88
N TYR A 13 -16.18 -0.41 19.90
CA TYR A 13 -15.75 -0.27 18.51
C TYR A 13 -14.83 0.95 18.39
N PRO A 14 -13.70 0.87 17.67
CA PRO A 14 -12.81 2.00 17.52
C PRO A 14 -13.50 3.18 16.83
N THR A 15 -13.00 4.38 17.08
CA THR A 15 -13.46 5.59 16.39
C THR A 15 -12.70 5.78 15.08
N ALA A 16 -13.34 6.43 14.11
CA ALA A 16 -12.72 6.73 12.84
C ALA A 16 -11.61 7.78 12.99
N ALA A 17 -10.49 7.56 12.31
CA ALA A 17 -9.45 8.56 12.10
C ALA A 17 -9.18 8.71 10.60
N ASP A 18 -8.91 9.91 10.12
CA ASP A 18 -8.50 10.10 8.75
C ASP A 18 -6.99 9.85 8.57
N PHE A 19 -6.56 9.65 7.34
CA PHE A 19 -5.15 9.37 7.02
C PHE A 19 -4.24 10.53 7.43
N ALA A 20 -4.69 11.77 7.27
CA ALA A 20 -3.90 12.93 7.65
C ALA A 20 -3.63 12.97 9.15
N ALA A 21 -4.62 12.65 9.98
CA ALA A 21 -4.46 12.58 11.43
C ALA A 21 -3.47 11.48 11.85
N VAL A 22 -3.54 10.31 11.22
CA VAL A 22 -2.60 9.22 11.51
C VAL A 22 -1.17 9.57 11.07
N ARG A 23 -1.01 10.20 9.92
CA ARG A 23 0.29 10.71 9.44
C ARG A 23 0.91 11.71 10.42
N ALA A 24 0.11 12.47 11.14
CA ALA A 24 0.55 13.47 12.11
C ALA A 24 0.92 12.90 13.49
N LEU A 25 0.64 11.63 13.74
CA LEU A 25 1.01 10.99 15.00
C LEU A 25 2.54 10.90 15.14
N THR A 26 3.01 10.94 16.36
CA THR A 26 4.40 10.62 16.65
C THR A 26 4.67 9.15 16.27
N PRO A 27 5.73 8.86 15.49
CA PRO A 27 6.08 7.48 15.18
C PRO A 27 6.27 6.63 16.44
N GLY A 28 5.86 5.38 16.36
CA GLY A 28 5.90 4.44 17.48
C GLY A 28 4.60 3.67 17.61
N GLU A 29 4.41 3.02 18.74
CA GLU A 29 3.20 2.25 19.02
C GLU A 29 1.97 3.15 19.05
N ILE A 30 0.92 2.72 18.35
CA ILE A 30 -0.37 3.42 18.34
C ILE A 30 -1.23 2.85 19.47
N THR A 31 -1.51 3.69 20.45
CA THR A 31 -2.31 3.30 21.63
C THR A 31 -3.77 3.74 21.51
N LEU A 32 -4.06 4.61 20.56
CA LEU A 32 -5.41 5.13 20.33
C LEU A 32 -6.31 4.05 19.72
N GLN A 33 -7.51 3.94 20.25
CA GLN A 33 -8.54 3.04 19.76
C GLN A 33 -9.24 3.65 18.53
N GLN A 34 -8.52 3.62 17.42
CA GLN A 34 -8.95 4.22 16.16
C GLN A 34 -8.83 3.24 15.00
N TYR A 35 -9.63 3.44 13.96
CA TYR A 35 -9.50 2.76 12.69
C TYR A 35 -9.36 3.76 11.55
N ILE A 36 -8.71 3.36 10.50
CA ILE A 36 -8.73 4.04 9.21
C ILE A 36 -9.58 3.24 8.23
N GLU A 37 -10.17 3.93 7.27
CA GLU A 37 -10.93 3.31 6.18
C GLU A 37 -10.32 3.73 4.85
N GLY A 38 -10.03 2.76 4.01
CA GLY A 38 -9.40 3.00 2.73
C GLY A 38 -9.55 1.81 1.79
N TYR A 39 -8.98 1.96 0.60
CA TYR A 39 -8.99 0.92 -0.42
C TYR A 39 -7.62 0.23 -0.48
N ILE A 40 -7.63 -1.09 -0.51
CA ILE A 40 -6.42 -1.86 -0.80
C ILE A 40 -6.12 -1.73 -2.29
N VAL A 41 -4.94 -1.23 -2.61
CA VAL A 41 -4.51 -1.00 -4.00
C VAL A 41 -3.38 -1.94 -4.43
N SER A 42 -2.87 -2.76 -3.53
CA SER A 42 -1.91 -3.81 -3.81
C SER A 42 -2.59 -5.14 -4.14
N ASP A 43 -1.92 -5.96 -4.92
CA ASP A 43 -2.39 -7.31 -5.22
C ASP A 43 -1.78 -8.30 -4.20
N PRO A 44 -2.59 -8.92 -3.30
CA PRO A 44 -2.09 -9.88 -2.33
C PRO A 44 -1.59 -11.18 -2.99
N ASP A 45 -2.05 -11.48 -4.18
CA ASP A 45 -1.55 -12.61 -4.96
C ASP A 45 -0.15 -12.36 -5.55
N SER A 46 0.40 -11.20 -5.29
CA SER A 46 1.78 -10.77 -5.52
C SER A 46 2.32 -11.03 -6.93
N LYS A 47 1.46 -10.84 -7.91
CA LYS A 47 1.85 -10.99 -9.31
C LYS A 47 2.69 -9.83 -9.84
N ASN A 48 2.81 -8.77 -9.07
CA ASN A 48 3.49 -7.54 -9.47
C ASN A 48 5.01 -7.67 -9.44
N VAL A 49 5.54 -8.64 -8.71
CA VAL A 49 6.99 -8.87 -8.66
C VAL A 49 7.26 -10.36 -8.82
N VAL A 50 7.80 -10.71 -9.95
CA VAL A 50 8.28 -12.05 -10.21
C VAL A 50 9.73 -12.14 -9.77
N SER A 51 10.01 -12.87 -8.70
CA SER A 51 11.39 -13.20 -8.39
C SER A 51 11.87 -14.22 -9.42
N SER A 52 12.71 -13.79 -10.33
CA SER A 52 13.45 -14.68 -11.22
C SER A 52 14.92 -14.67 -10.81
N PRO A 53 15.69 -15.72 -11.16
CA PRO A 53 17.13 -15.70 -10.94
C PRO A 53 17.82 -14.47 -11.55
N GLN A 54 17.28 -13.93 -12.62
CA GLN A 54 17.79 -12.74 -13.28
C GLN A 54 17.51 -11.45 -12.53
N THR A 55 16.53 -11.44 -11.64
CA THR A 55 16.17 -10.28 -10.82
C THR A 55 16.84 -10.29 -9.45
N GLN A 56 17.76 -11.18 -9.18
CA GLN A 56 18.50 -11.24 -7.91
C GLN A 56 19.34 -10.00 -7.62
N GLN A 57 19.54 -9.13 -8.58
CA GLN A 57 20.17 -7.82 -8.38
C GLN A 57 19.28 -6.87 -7.57
N PHE A 58 17.99 -7.12 -7.55
CA PHE A 58 17.04 -6.37 -6.75
C PHE A 58 16.65 -7.25 -5.56
N PHE A 59 17.16 -6.92 -4.40
CA PHE A 59 16.81 -7.62 -3.18
C PHE A 59 15.31 -7.57 -2.98
N PHE A 60 14.69 -8.67 -3.31
CA PHE A 60 13.28 -8.85 -3.14
C PHE A 60 13.05 -9.97 -2.14
N ASP A 61 12.67 -9.58 -0.91
CA ASP A 61 12.24 -10.53 0.09
C ASP A 61 10.79 -10.93 -0.19
N ARG A 62 10.60 -12.12 -0.73
CA ARG A 62 9.28 -12.64 -1.04
C ARG A 62 8.42 -12.79 0.21
N GLY A 63 8.99 -13.22 1.31
CA GLY A 63 8.26 -13.34 2.59
C GLY A 63 7.75 -12.00 3.08
N GLU A 64 8.55 -10.96 2.94
CA GLU A 64 8.13 -9.60 3.27
C GLU A 64 7.09 -9.07 2.31
N ASN A 65 7.22 -9.33 1.02
CA ASN A 65 6.22 -8.95 0.03
C ASN A 65 4.87 -9.58 0.31
N ASP A 66 4.84 -10.85 0.66
CA ASP A 66 3.59 -11.57 0.94
C ASP A 66 2.88 -11.03 2.20
N ARG A 67 3.61 -10.33 3.07
CA ARG A 67 3.08 -9.67 4.26
C ARG A 67 2.77 -8.19 4.06
N THR A 68 2.98 -7.68 2.87
CA THR A 68 2.85 -6.25 2.57
C THR A 68 1.60 -5.96 1.78
N ALA A 69 0.88 -4.92 2.17
CA ALA A 69 -0.22 -4.35 1.41
C ALA A 69 -0.08 -2.84 1.36
N TYR A 70 -0.76 -2.21 0.42
CA TYR A 70 -0.88 -0.76 0.34
C TYR A 70 -2.34 -0.37 0.46
N ILE A 71 -2.62 0.59 1.33
CA ILE A 71 -3.95 1.13 1.54
C ILE A 71 -3.97 2.61 1.19
N GLU A 72 -4.92 3.00 0.38
CA GLU A 72 -5.14 4.37 -0.06
C GLU A 72 -6.37 4.94 0.64
N SER A 73 -6.32 6.22 1.02
CA SER A 73 -7.48 6.91 1.60
C SER A 73 -8.67 6.92 0.62
N LEU A 74 -9.89 7.08 1.16
CA LEU A 74 -11.11 7.06 0.34
C LEU A 74 -11.13 8.16 -0.73
N ASP A 75 -10.43 9.26 -0.50
CA ASP A 75 -10.27 10.35 -1.49
C ASP A 75 -9.04 10.16 -2.41
N GLY A 76 -8.27 9.09 -2.22
CA GLY A 76 -7.08 8.81 -3.00
C GLY A 76 -5.88 9.69 -2.70
N LYS A 77 -5.95 10.54 -1.68
CA LYS A 77 -4.95 11.56 -1.42
C LYS A 77 -3.69 11.03 -0.73
N TRP A 78 -3.85 10.05 0.16
CA TRP A 78 -2.80 9.53 1.02
C TRP A 78 -2.74 8.01 0.97
N GLY A 79 -1.56 7.45 1.20
CA GLY A 79 -1.37 6.01 1.28
C GLY A 79 -0.49 5.60 2.45
N PHE A 80 -0.73 4.38 2.94
CA PHE A 80 0.13 3.70 3.91
C PHE A 80 0.61 2.37 3.35
N CYS A 81 1.85 2.03 3.65
CA CYS A 81 2.32 0.67 3.56
C CYS A 81 1.87 -0.09 4.82
N LEU A 82 1.28 -1.25 4.64
CA LEU A 82 0.85 -2.12 5.72
C LEU A 82 1.76 -3.34 5.78
N LYS A 83 2.27 -3.64 6.96
CA LYS A 83 3.07 -4.85 7.22
C LYS A 83 2.32 -5.75 8.19
N PHE A 84 1.95 -6.92 7.71
CA PHE A 84 1.31 -7.94 8.54
C PHE A 84 2.35 -8.84 9.20
N ALA A 85 2.00 -9.43 10.34
CA ALA A 85 2.86 -10.33 11.07
C ALA A 85 3.16 -11.62 10.30
N SER A 86 2.20 -12.06 9.48
CA SER A 86 2.35 -13.22 8.60
C SER A 86 1.65 -13.00 7.26
N SER A 87 2.02 -13.78 6.25
CA SER A 87 1.34 -13.75 4.95
C SER A 87 -0.12 -14.18 5.06
N GLU A 88 -0.46 -15.05 6.00
CA GLU A 88 -1.83 -15.51 6.25
C GLU A 88 -2.73 -14.41 6.78
N ASP A 89 -2.17 -13.44 7.47
CA ASP A 89 -2.89 -12.27 7.97
C ASP A 89 -3.21 -11.25 6.87
N ASN A 90 -2.48 -11.28 5.77
CA ASN A 90 -2.66 -10.36 4.63
C ASN A 90 -3.78 -10.85 3.71
N THR A 91 -5.00 -10.77 4.18
CA THR A 91 -6.16 -11.33 3.49
C THR A 91 -6.95 -10.38 2.60
N PRO A 92 -6.90 -9.03 2.77
CA PRO A 92 -7.75 -8.15 1.99
C PRO A 92 -7.43 -8.21 0.49
N ALA A 93 -8.48 -8.38 -0.31
CA ALA A 93 -8.34 -8.41 -1.76
C ALA A 93 -8.07 -7.00 -2.31
N ARG A 94 -7.38 -6.95 -3.44
CA ARG A 94 -7.20 -5.70 -4.19
C ARG A 94 -8.54 -5.04 -4.48
N PHE A 95 -8.58 -3.73 -4.36
CA PHE A 95 -9.75 -2.89 -4.58
C PHE A 95 -10.89 -3.07 -3.59
N SER A 96 -10.68 -3.82 -2.52
CA SER A 96 -11.63 -3.86 -1.41
C SER A 96 -11.47 -2.62 -0.52
N LYS A 97 -12.59 -2.15 0.01
CA LYS A 97 -12.60 -1.13 1.06
C LYS A 97 -12.47 -1.82 2.41
N VAL A 98 -11.54 -1.37 3.23
CA VAL A 98 -11.19 -2.00 4.49
C VAL A 98 -11.23 -0.98 5.61
N ARG A 99 -11.81 -1.37 6.75
CA ARG A 99 -11.62 -0.69 8.02
C ARG A 99 -10.54 -1.43 8.79
N LEU A 100 -9.48 -0.71 9.10
CA LEU A 100 -8.30 -1.25 9.75
C LEU A 100 -8.13 -0.62 11.12
N SER A 101 -8.21 -1.43 12.19
CA SER A 101 -7.92 -0.98 13.55
C SER A 101 -6.41 -0.77 13.71
N LEU A 102 -6.05 0.35 14.32
CA LEU A 102 -4.65 0.74 14.49
C LEU A 102 -4.10 0.44 15.88
N ASN A 103 -4.95 0.15 16.84
CA ASN A 103 -4.53 -0.09 18.21
C ASN A 103 -3.57 -1.27 18.31
N GLY A 104 -2.42 -1.03 18.93
CA GLY A 104 -1.36 -2.03 19.07
C GLY A 104 -0.41 -2.14 17.87
N ALA A 105 -0.73 -1.52 16.75
CA ALA A 105 0.18 -1.43 15.61
C ALA A 105 1.23 -0.34 15.84
N THR A 106 2.27 -0.35 15.03
CA THR A 106 3.37 0.63 15.10
C THR A 106 3.41 1.47 13.84
N LEU A 107 3.43 2.79 14.01
CA LEU A 107 3.63 3.73 12.92
C LEU A 107 5.12 3.99 12.74
N GLU A 108 5.60 3.80 11.52
CA GLU A 108 6.95 4.13 11.11
C GLU A 108 6.92 5.24 10.06
N LYS A 109 7.87 6.16 10.15
CA LYS A 109 8.02 7.27 9.21
C LYS A 109 9.41 7.24 8.60
N LYS A 110 9.48 7.32 7.28
CA LYS A 110 10.69 7.67 6.53
C LYS A 110 10.64 9.13 6.12
N ASN A 111 11.80 9.80 6.09
CA ASN A 111 11.86 11.22 5.77
C ASN A 111 12.41 11.53 4.37
N SER A 112 13.05 10.58 3.71
CA SER A 112 13.63 10.82 2.38
C SER A 112 13.57 9.53 1.56
N PRO A 113 12.46 9.32 0.85
CA PRO A 113 11.23 10.13 0.74
C PRO A 113 10.36 10.05 1.99
N GLU A 114 9.49 11.06 2.17
CA GLU A 114 8.50 11.02 3.24
C GLU A 114 7.41 10.00 2.93
N CYS A 115 7.39 8.93 3.70
CA CYS A 115 6.36 7.89 3.60
C CYS A 115 6.14 7.21 4.94
N TYR A 116 5.01 6.53 5.06
CA TYR A 116 4.52 6.00 6.32
C TYR A 116 4.17 4.53 6.18
N THR A 117 4.59 3.74 7.16
CA THR A 117 4.30 2.32 7.24
C THR A 117 3.66 1.99 8.58
N ILE A 118 2.67 1.12 8.56
CA ILE A 118 2.03 0.60 9.76
C ILE A 118 2.38 -0.87 9.85
N THR A 119 3.09 -1.24 10.93
CA THR A 119 3.61 -2.59 11.15
C THR A 119 2.89 -3.29 12.31
N GLY A 120 3.15 -4.60 12.45
CA GLY A 120 2.59 -5.39 13.54
C GLY A 120 1.09 -5.69 13.38
N LEU A 121 0.59 -5.61 12.16
CA LEU A 121 -0.81 -5.89 11.87
C LEU A 121 -1.07 -7.39 11.82
N THR A 122 -2.26 -7.77 12.27
CA THR A 122 -2.77 -9.14 12.16
C THR A 122 -4.16 -9.13 11.53
N ALA A 123 -4.70 -10.30 11.23
CA ALA A 123 -6.07 -10.41 10.74
C ALA A 123 -7.09 -9.77 11.70
N ALA A 124 -6.81 -9.75 13.00
CA ALA A 124 -7.67 -9.13 14.00
C ALA A 124 -7.80 -7.60 13.85
N ASN A 125 -6.83 -6.95 13.19
CA ASN A 125 -6.89 -5.52 12.89
C ASN A 125 -7.88 -5.21 11.76
N ILE A 126 -8.25 -6.19 10.95
CA ILE A 126 -9.20 -6.01 9.85
C ILE A 126 -10.60 -6.12 10.42
N LEU A 127 -11.29 -5.00 10.55
CA LEU A 127 -12.63 -4.94 11.16
C LEU A 127 -13.73 -5.24 10.15
N GLU A 128 -13.63 -4.68 8.98
CA GLU A 128 -14.59 -4.80 7.89
C GLU A 128 -13.89 -4.81 6.54
N THR A 129 -14.44 -5.58 5.62
CA THR A 129 -13.95 -5.67 4.24
C THR A 129 -15.14 -5.70 3.30
N SER A 130 -15.13 -4.84 2.28
CA SER A 130 -16.14 -4.84 1.23
C SER A 130 -15.75 -5.77 0.07
N THR A 131 -16.73 -6.07 -0.79
CA THR A 131 -16.46 -6.70 -2.08
C THR A 131 -15.57 -5.77 -2.93
N PRO A 132 -14.53 -6.29 -3.60
CA PRO A 132 -13.68 -5.49 -4.46
C PRO A 132 -14.45 -4.81 -5.58
N ASP A 133 -14.13 -3.54 -5.83
CA ASP A 133 -14.72 -2.76 -6.91
C ASP A 133 -13.70 -1.70 -7.39
N GLU A 134 -13.00 -2.01 -8.48
CA GLU A 134 -11.96 -1.11 -9.01
C GLU A 134 -12.53 0.24 -9.48
N PHE A 135 -13.79 0.29 -9.90
CA PHE A 135 -14.41 1.53 -10.37
C PHE A 135 -14.65 2.56 -9.28
N LYS A 136 -14.59 2.14 -8.01
CA LYS A 136 -14.70 3.03 -6.86
C LYS A 136 -13.37 3.63 -6.42
N ILE A 137 -12.25 3.12 -6.93
CA ILE A 137 -10.92 3.53 -6.48
C ILE A 137 -10.54 4.87 -7.11
N PRO A 138 -10.26 5.89 -6.31
CA PRO A 138 -9.70 7.12 -6.83
C PRO A 138 -8.31 6.87 -7.42
N VAL A 139 -8.10 7.36 -8.64
CA VAL A 139 -6.82 7.26 -9.34
C VAL A 139 -6.37 8.66 -9.71
N LYS A 140 -5.23 9.08 -9.20
CA LYS A 140 -4.61 10.34 -9.62
C LYS A 140 -3.95 10.14 -10.97
N THR A 141 -4.20 11.06 -11.90
CA THR A 141 -3.54 11.07 -13.22
C THR A 141 -2.46 12.14 -13.22
N LYS A 142 -1.22 11.73 -13.39
CA LYS A 142 -0.05 12.60 -13.32
C LYS A 142 0.98 12.24 -14.38
N THR A 143 1.80 13.21 -14.75
CA THR A 143 3.07 12.93 -15.43
C THR A 143 4.11 12.52 -14.39
N ILE A 144 5.23 11.95 -14.82
CA ILE A 144 6.32 11.59 -13.90
C ILE A 144 6.81 12.80 -13.11
N GLY A 145 6.94 13.96 -13.78
CA GLY A 145 7.42 15.17 -13.13
C GLY A 145 6.49 15.75 -12.07
N GLU A 146 5.22 15.37 -12.10
CA GLU A 146 4.21 15.80 -11.13
C GLU A 146 4.11 14.91 -9.90
N LEU A 147 4.76 13.74 -9.90
CA LEU A 147 4.76 12.85 -8.75
C LEU A 147 5.49 13.48 -7.55
N THR A 148 4.90 13.34 -6.38
CA THR A 148 5.45 13.81 -5.12
C THR A 148 5.43 12.72 -4.06
N ASP A 149 6.03 12.96 -2.90
CA ASP A 149 6.01 12.01 -1.79
C ASP A 149 4.58 11.70 -1.32
N ASP A 150 3.63 12.61 -1.53
CA ASP A 150 2.22 12.39 -1.18
C ASP A 150 1.55 11.30 -2.03
N ASP A 151 2.14 10.97 -3.17
CA ASP A 151 1.62 9.93 -4.06
C ASP A 151 2.07 8.52 -3.64
N ILE A 152 3.02 8.43 -2.71
CA ILE A 152 3.56 7.14 -2.25
C ILE A 152 2.45 6.27 -1.66
N PHE A 153 2.41 5.01 -2.09
CA PHE A 153 1.42 3.99 -1.71
C PHE A 153 -0.01 4.29 -2.16
N THR A 154 -0.19 5.21 -3.11
CA THR A 154 -1.47 5.45 -3.77
C THR A 154 -1.48 4.90 -5.19
N LEU A 155 -2.66 4.68 -5.72
CA LEU A 155 -2.83 4.28 -7.12
C LEU A 155 -2.73 5.52 -8.00
N VAL A 156 -1.81 5.49 -8.95
CA VAL A 156 -1.62 6.59 -9.91
C VAL A 156 -1.63 6.06 -11.34
N SER A 157 -2.20 6.85 -12.23
CA SER A 157 -2.09 6.67 -13.67
C SER A 157 -1.05 7.66 -14.19
N VAL A 158 0.02 7.16 -14.76
CA VAL A 158 1.10 8.00 -15.27
C VAL A 158 0.94 8.16 -16.76
N THR A 159 0.92 9.41 -17.21
CA THR A 159 0.75 9.78 -18.61
C THR A 159 2.06 10.31 -19.21
N ASN A 160 2.10 10.46 -20.54
CA ASN A 160 3.25 11.00 -21.26
C ASN A 160 4.55 10.23 -20.99
N LEU A 161 4.46 8.90 -21.07
CA LEU A 161 5.63 8.03 -20.95
C LEU A 161 5.56 6.92 -21.98
N GLU A 162 6.70 6.34 -22.26
CA GLU A 162 6.82 5.10 -23.02
C GLU A 162 7.52 4.03 -22.17
N ILE A 163 7.12 2.80 -22.35
CA ILE A 163 7.80 1.66 -21.73
C ILE A 163 8.90 1.23 -22.68
N MET A 164 10.14 1.31 -22.23
CA MET A 164 11.31 0.87 -22.96
C MET A 164 11.70 -0.52 -22.49
N CYS A 165 11.60 -1.51 -23.36
CA CYS A 165 12.04 -2.85 -23.09
C CYS A 165 12.90 -3.34 -24.25
N LYS A 166 14.11 -3.78 -23.95
CA LYS A 166 15.16 -4.05 -24.94
C LYS A 166 14.78 -5.11 -25.95
N ASP A 167 13.97 -6.09 -25.56
CA ASP A 167 13.49 -7.19 -26.40
C ASP A 167 12.04 -7.02 -26.84
N GLY A 168 11.46 -5.84 -26.66
CA GLY A 168 10.12 -5.53 -27.14
C GLY A 168 8.98 -6.10 -26.30
N ALA A 169 9.28 -6.75 -25.18
CA ALA A 169 8.26 -7.27 -24.26
C ALA A 169 7.95 -6.24 -23.18
N TYR A 170 6.70 -5.80 -23.12
CA TYR A 170 6.28 -4.76 -22.17
C TYR A 170 6.10 -5.25 -20.74
N THR A 171 5.80 -6.53 -20.57
CA THR A 171 5.44 -7.08 -19.27
C THR A 171 6.52 -7.94 -18.65
N ASN A 172 7.53 -8.30 -19.39
CA ASN A 172 8.58 -9.23 -18.96
C ASN A 172 9.91 -8.84 -19.63
N CYS A 173 10.55 -7.83 -19.08
CA CYS A 173 11.86 -7.41 -19.53
C CYS A 173 12.90 -8.35 -18.93
N THR A 174 13.45 -9.26 -19.75
CA THR A 174 14.30 -10.36 -19.31
C THR A 174 15.77 -10.00 -19.16
N ASP A 175 16.18 -8.81 -19.53
CA ASP A 175 17.57 -8.38 -19.50
C ASP A 175 18.02 -7.77 -18.16
N GLY A 176 17.23 -7.94 -17.12
CA GLY A 176 17.58 -7.53 -15.76
C GLY A 176 17.22 -6.09 -15.40
N TYR A 177 16.57 -5.36 -16.29
CA TYR A 177 16.11 -4.02 -15.97
C TYR A 177 14.83 -4.04 -15.12
N SER A 178 14.78 -3.17 -14.13
CA SER A 178 13.55 -2.92 -13.38
C SER A 178 12.54 -2.12 -14.23
N PHE A 179 11.30 -2.10 -13.80
CA PHE A 179 10.27 -1.25 -14.43
C PHE A 179 10.72 0.21 -14.52
N LYS A 180 11.38 0.69 -13.49
CA LYS A 180 11.99 2.01 -13.42
C LYS A 180 12.94 2.29 -14.60
N ASP A 181 13.75 1.31 -14.97
CA ASP A 181 14.76 1.48 -16.03
C ASP A 181 14.14 1.34 -17.43
N ASN A 182 12.92 0.83 -17.52
CA ASN A 182 12.20 0.59 -18.77
C ASN A 182 11.14 1.66 -19.06
N ILE A 183 11.07 2.71 -18.26
CA ILE A 183 10.15 3.82 -18.47
C ILE A 183 10.93 5.09 -18.83
N ASN A 184 10.46 5.74 -19.87
CA ASN A 184 11.01 6.99 -20.35
C ASN A 184 9.91 8.07 -20.42
N PRO A 185 10.08 9.22 -19.76
CA PRO A 185 9.11 10.30 -19.86
C PRO A 185 9.12 10.93 -21.26
N ILE A 186 7.93 11.17 -21.81
CA ILE A 186 7.76 11.82 -23.10
C ILE A 186 7.47 13.29 -22.86
N GLY A 187 8.27 14.17 -23.47
CA GLY A 187 8.04 15.62 -23.44
C GLY A 187 8.29 16.29 -22.09
N THR A 188 9.01 15.63 -21.19
CA THR A 188 9.44 16.21 -19.91
C THR A 188 10.96 16.16 -19.79
N ALA A 189 11.55 17.21 -19.26
CA ALA A 189 12.98 17.26 -18.93
C ALA A 189 13.27 16.80 -17.50
N THR A 190 12.24 16.50 -16.70
CA THR A 190 12.38 16.12 -15.31
C THR A 190 12.71 14.65 -15.19
N ALA A 191 13.79 14.32 -14.48
CA ALA A 191 14.13 12.94 -14.17
C ALA A 191 13.06 12.30 -13.27
N PRO A 192 12.73 11.03 -13.52
CA PRO A 192 11.78 10.31 -12.67
C PRO A 192 12.29 10.19 -11.25
N ARG A 193 11.39 10.32 -10.27
CA ARG A 193 11.69 10.10 -8.85
C ARG A 193 11.53 8.64 -8.46
N TRP A 194 12.29 7.77 -9.09
CA TRP A 194 12.19 6.33 -8.89
C TRP A 194 12.83 5.83 -7.60
N ASP A 195 13.61 6.67 -6.93
CA ASP A 195 14.10 6.45 -5.59
C ASP A 195 12.96 6.33 -4.56
N VAL A 196 11.80 6.83 -4.90
CA VAL A 196 10.58 6.69 -4.11
C VAL A 196 9.66 5.56 -4.60
N ALA A 197 10.09 4.73 -5.53
CA ALA A 197 9.41 3.47 -5.81
C ALA A 197 9.43 2.61 -4.54
N PRO A 198 8.42 2.06 -4.10
CA PRO A 198 7.18 1.46 -4.57
C PRO A 198 5.97 2.39 -4.47
N LEU A 199 6.06 3.50 -5.10
CA LEU A 199 5.00 4.47 -5.22
C LEU A 199 3.79 3.95 -5.95
N MET A 200 4.03 3.08 -6.88
CA MET A 200 3.03 2.71 -7.87
C MET A 200 2.62 1.26 -7.70
N CYS A 201 1.33 1.01 -7.77
CA CYS A 201 0.85 -0.29 -8.11
C CYS A 201 1.06 -0.46 -9.62
N TYR A 202 1.96 -1.34 -9.97
CA TYR A 202 2.22 -1.66 -11.37
C TYR A 202 1.18 -2.65 -11.86
N ASP A 203 0.34 -2.19 -12.71
CA ASP A 203 -0.57 -3.07 -13.43
C ASP A 203 -0.39 -2.92 -14.91
#